data_07579db4177d7424d90e9017de8f10e0
#
_entry.id   07579db4177d7424d90e9017de8f10e0
#
_cell.length_a   1.000
_cell.length_b   1.000
_cell.length_c   1.000
_cell.angle_alpha   90.00
_cell.angle_beta   90.00
_cell.angle_gamma   90.00
#
_symmetry.space_group_name_H-M   'P 1'
#
loop_
_entity.id
_entity.type
_entity.pdbx_description
1 polymer ?
#
loop_
_entity_poly.entity_id
_entity_poly.type
_entity_poly.pdbx_seq_one_letter_code
_entity_poly.pdbx_strand_id
1 'polypeptide(L)'
;MKVAISATGNNLEAQVNPAFGRCKYFIIYDTDTQTLKAVPNQGSGMTGSAGSTAVQTVIEQGVAEILTGRVGLKSRPMLERAGITISENQTGKIADILSTFKVTPEPKKTPIKQDTASANESPQSDKNPVGYCFCQACGYQCAGDPGVPCFKQRCPQCNCGLERKYQ
;
A
#
# COMPACT_ATOMS: atom_id res chain seq x y z
N MET A 1 1.21 -13.17 -4.57
CA MET A 1 2.41 -12.70 -3.82
C MET A 1 1.99 -12.30 -2.42
N LYS A 2 2.78 -12.63 -1.38
CA LYS A 2 2.43 -12.28 0.00
C LYS A 2 3.24 -11.09 0.49
N VAL A 3 2.56 -10.14 1.09
CA VAL A 3 3.14 -8.93 1.68
C VAL A 3 2.85 -8.89 3.17
N ALA A 4 3.86 -8.62 3.99
CA ALA A 4 3.71 -8.46 5.43
C ALA A 4 3.78 -6.99 5.84
N ILE A 5 2.85 -6.54 6.65
CA ILE A 5 2.85 -5.19 7.21
C ILE A 5 3.03 -5.30 8.72
N SER A 6 4.05 -4.62 9.27
CA SER A 6 4.22 -4.54 10.72
C SER A 6 3.11 -3.70 11.34
N ALA A 7 2.36 -4.26 12.27
CA ALA A 7 1.15 -3.63 12.80
C ALA A 7 1.16 -3.51 14.33
N THR A 8 0.50 -2.48 14.82
CA THR A 8 0.26 -2.26 16.26
C THR A 8 -0.88 -3.13 16.82
N GLY A 9 -1.74 -3.64 15.93
CA GLY A 9 -2.90 -4.47 16.24
C GLY A 9 -3.18 -5.50 15.15
N ASN A 10 -4.24 -6.29 15.33
CA ASN A 10 -4.62 -7.40 14.48
C ASN A 10 -5.76 -7.07 13.48
N ASN A 11 -6.05 -5.81 13.27
CA ASN A 11 -7.13 -5.34 12.41
C ASN A 11 -6.65 -4.28 11.42
N LEU A 12 -7.49 -3.92 10.46
CA LEU A 12 -7.18 -2.94 9.41
C LEU A 12 -7.13 -1.50 9.91
N GLU A 13 -7.76 -1.20 11.03
CA GLU A 13 -7.71 0.11 11.68
C GLU A 13 -6.41 0.33 12.46
N ALA A 14 -5.63 -0.73 12.69
CA ALA A 14 -4.33 -0.64 13.33
C ALA A 14 -3.37 0.19 12.46
N GLN A 15 -2.40 0.79 13.12
CA GLN A 15 -1.36 1.56 12.46
C GLN A 15 -0.14 0.69 12.16
N VAL A 16 0.63 1.09 11.16
CA VAL A 16 1.94 0.53 10.92
C VAL A 16 2.81 0.75 12.15
N ASN A 17 3.44 -0.33 12.60
CA ASN A 17 4.40 -0.22 13.69
C ASN A 17 5.72 0.33 13.18
N PRO A 18 6.29 1.39 13.81
CA PRO A 18 7.55 1.99 13.37
C PRO A 18 8.75 1.06 13.47
N ALA A 19 8.66 -0.03 14.22
CA ALA A 19 9.76 -0.97 14.43
C ALA A 19 9.35 -2.40 14.06
N PHE A 20 9.94 -2.95 13.00
CA PHE A 20 9.69 -4.30 12.49
C PHE A 20 9.75 -5.39 13.57
N GLY A 21 10.86 -5.45 14.32
CA GLY A 21 11.06 -6.50 15.32
C GLY A 21 10.17 -6.39 16.57
N ARG A 22 9.58 -5.23 16.82
CA ARG A 22 8.77 -4.94 18.01
C ARG A 22 7.28 -4.79 17.74
N CYS A 23 6.84 -4.97 16.50
CA CYS A 23 5.41 -4.95 16.19
C CYS A 23 4.69 -6.08 16.94
N LYS A 24 3.44 -5.84 17.29
CA LYS A 24 2.63 -6.86 17.97
C LYS A 24 2.13 -7.93 17.00
N TYR A 25 1.81 -7.52 15.77
CA TYR A 25 1.27 -8.38 14.74
C TYR A 25 1.92 -8.08 13.39
N PHE A 26 1.93 -9.08 12.53
CA PHE A 26 2.12 -8.92 11.10
C PHE A 26 0.78 -9.15 10.40
N ILE A 27 0.35 -8.18 9.62
CA ILE A 27 -0.79 -8.36 8.72
C ILE A 27 -0.23 -8.88 7.41
N ILE A 28 -0.51 -10.13 7.11
CA ILE A 28 -0.10 -10.77 5.86
C ILE A 28 -1.22 -10.60 4.84
N TYR A 29 -0.92 -9.94 3.75
CA TYR A 29 -1.82 -9.78 2.62
C TYR A 29 -1.33 -10.62 1.45
N ASP A 30 -2.18 -11.51 0.97
CA ASP A 30 -1.93 -12.26 -0.26
C ASP A 30 -2.60 -11.55 -1.43
N THR A 31 -1.79 -11.06 -2.38
CA THR A 31 -2.28 -10.29 -3.53
C THR A 31 -3.05 -11.16 -4.53
N ASP A 32 -2.76 -12.45 -4.59
CA ASP A 32 -3.37 -13.38 -5.55
C ASP A 32 -4.78 -13.78 -5.11
N THR A 33 -4.93 -14.08 -3.83
CA THR A 33 -6.21 -14.49 -3.23
C THR A 33 -6.97 -13.32 -2.59
N GLN A 34 -6.33 -12.17 -2.45
CA GLN A 34 -6.85 -10.98 -1.75
C GLN A 34 -7.25 -11.28 -0.29
N THR A 35 -6.59 -12.25 0.33
CA THR A 35 -6.87 -12.64 1.71
C THR A 35 -5.93 -11.95 2.68
N LEU A 36 -6.47 -11.67 3.86
CA LEU A 36 -5.75 -11.07 4.98
C LEU A 36 -5.66 -12.05 6.14
N LYS A 37 -4.46 -12.13 6.72
CA LYS A 37 -4.21 -12.93 7.92
C LYS A 37 -3.40 -12.11 8.93
N ALA A 38 -3.88 -11.99 10.15
CA ALA A 38 -3.11 -11.42 11.24
C ALA A 38 -2.30 -12.52 11.93
N VAL A 39 -0.99 -12.36 11.99
CA VAL A 39 -0.06 -13.29 12.63
C VAL A 39 0.60 -12.58 13.81
N PRO A 40 0.52 -13.13 15.03
CA PRO A 40 1.18 -12.54 16.18
C PRO A 40 2.70 -12.63 16.04
N ASN A 41 3.39 -11.55 16.37
CA ASN A 41 4.85 -11.53 16.43
C ASN A 41 5.33 -12.03 17.79
N GLN A 42 5.85 -13.22 17.83
CA GLN A 42 6.38 -13.83 19.05
C GLN A 42 7.60 -13.07 19.61
N GLY A 43 8.27 -12.27 18.78
CA GLY A 43 9.41 -11.45 19.17
C GLY A 43 9.04 -10.13 19.86
N SER A 44 7.76 -9.74 19.89
CA SER A 44 7.34 -8.39 20.33
C SER A 44 7.72 -8.04 21.78
N GLY A 45 7.85 -9.02 22.65
CA GLY A 45 8.24 -8.84 24.07
C GLY A 45 9.67 -9.26 24.40
N MET A 46 10.47 -9.69 23.41
CA MET A 46 11.81 -10.24 23.66
C MET A 46 12.86 -9.14 23.65
N THR A 47 13.77 -9.19 24.64
CA THR A 47 14.98 -8.36 24.67
C THR A 47 16.11 -9.07 23.94
N GLY A 48 16.62 -8.43 22.88
CA GLY A 48 17.82 -8.90 22.15
C GLY A 48 17.55 -9.75 20.91
N SER A 49 16.55 -10.62 20.89
CA SER A 49 16.24 -11.51 19.76
C SER A 49 14.94 -11.17 19.01
N ALA A 50 14.25 -10.10 19.40
CA ALA A 50 12.98 -9.68 18.80
C ALA A 50 13.01 -9.60 17.27
N GLY A 51 14.09 -9.04 16.72
CA GLY A 51 14.26 -8.91 15.27
C GLY A 51 14.43 -10.25 14.56
N SER A 52 15.21 -11.16 15.12
CA SER A 52 15.43 -12.49 14.52
C SER A 52 14.16 -13.34 14.55
N THR A 53 13.42 -13.28 15.64
CA THR A 53 12.13 -13.98 15.77
C THR A 53 11.09 -13.41 14.78
N ALA A 54 11.05 -12.08 14.63
CA ALA A 54 10.20 -11.42 13.65
C ALA A 54 10.53 -11.85 12.21
N VAL A 55 11.82 -11.95 11.87
CA VAL A 55 12.28 -12.45 10.56
C VAL A 55 11.81 -13.88 10.34
N GLN A 56 11.99 -14.76 11.33
CA GLN A 56 11.55 -16.14 11.24
C GLN A 56 10.04 -16.23 10.98
N THR A 57 9.24 -15.44 11.70
CA THR A 57 7.79 -15.41 11.53
C THR A 57 7.38 -15.07 10.10
N VAL A 58 7.99 -14.06 9.48
CA VAL A 58 7.64 -13.67 8.10
C VAL A 58 8.14 -14.66 7.06
N ILE A 59 9.29 -15.29 7.27
CA ILE A 59 9.80 -16.38 6.41
C ILE A 59 8.84 -17.56 6.40
N GLU A 60 8.37 -17.99 7.58
CA GLU A 60 7.41 -19.10 7.71
C GLU A 60 6.08 -18.83 7.01
N GLN A 61 5.67 -17.58 6.88
CA GLN A 61 4.47 -17.21 6.12
C GLN A 61 4.70 -17.11 4.61
N GLY A 62 5.94 -17.26 4.14
CA GLY A 62 6.28 -17.17 2.72
C GLY A 62 6.10 -15.77 2.14
N VAL A 63 6.47 -14.76 2.90
CA VAL A 63 6.35 -13.35 2.53
C VAL A 63 7.43 -12.98 1.52
N ALA A 64 7.06 -12.24 0.47
CA ALA A 64 7.98 -11.72 -0.53
C ALA A 64 8.40 -10.26 -0.27
N GLU A 65 7.56 -9.50 0.41
CA GLU A 65 7.82 -8.09 0.71
C GLU A 65 7.33 -7.71 2.12
N ILE A 66 8.07 -6.82 2.78
CA ILE A 66 7.71 -6.28 4.09
C ILE A 66 7.55 -4.77 4.02
N LEU A 67 6.46 -4.29 4.60
CA LEU A 67 6.15 -2.88 4.79
C LEU A 67 6.25 -2.54 6.27
N THR A 68 7.13 -1.61 6.62
CA THR A 68 7.38 -1.26 8.02
C THR A 68 7.92 0.17 8.14
N GLY A 69 7.92 0.72 9.35
CA GLY A 69 8.59 1.99 9.58
C GLY A 69 10.10 1.86 9.44
N ARG A 70 10.72 0.93 10.15
CA ARG A 70 12.18 0.70 10.11
C ARG A 70 12.53 -0.74 10.47
N VAL A 71 13.52 -1.28 9.76
CA VAL A 71 14.15 -2.58 10.07
C VAL A 71 15.44 -2.38 10.85
N GLY A 72 15.63 -3.18 11.90
CA GLY A 72 16.85 -3.16 12.67
C GLY A 72 18.05 -3.71 11.89
N LEU A 73 19.27 -3.24 12.22
CA LEU A 73 20.50 -3.61 11.55
C LEU A 73 20.77 -5.12 11.52
N LYS A 74 20.34 -5.85 12.55
CA LYS A 74 20.50 -7.32 12.61
C LYS A 74 19.48 -8.06 11.75
N SER A 75 18.28 -7.52 11.60
CA SER A 75 17.19 -8.16 10.84
C SER A 75 17.34 -7.97 9.33
N ARG A 76 17.89 -6.84 8.88
CA ARG A 76 18.06 -6.51 7.46
C ARG A 76 18.81 -7.60 6.69
N PRO A 77 20.05 -8.01 7.06
CA PRO A 77 20.77 -9.03 6.30
C PRO A 77 20.09 -10.39 6.30
N MET A 78 19.29 -10.69 7.33
CA MET A 78 18.53 -11.94 7.38
C MET A 78 17.37 -11.93 6.39
N LEU A 79 16.66 -10.82 6.26
CA LEU A 79 15.56 -10.63 5.29
C LEU A 79 16.10 -10.65 3.85
N GLU A 80 17.19 -9.97 3.58
CA GLU A 80 17.86 -9.94 2.27
C GLU A 80 18.32 -11.34 1.83
N ARG A 81 18.91 -12.13 2.75
CA ARG A 81 19.27 -13.53 2.48
C ARG A 81 18.06 -14.42 2.19
N ALA A 82 16.93 -14.12 2.79
CA ALA A 82 15.67 -14.81 2.53
C ALA A 82 15.00 -14.37 1.21
N GLY A 83 15.56 -13.40 0.50
CA GLY A 83 15.01 -12.85 -0.74
C GLY A 83 13.77 -11.97 -0.51
N ILE A 84 13.60 -11.42 0.69
CA ILE A 84 12.44 -10.60 1.06
C ILE A 84 12.75 -9.13 0.79
N THR A 85 11.93 -8.48 0.00
CA THR A 85 12.04 -7.03 -0.27
C THR A 85 11.63 -6.23 0.98
N ILE A 86 12.36 -5.16 1.26
CA ILE A 86 12.11 -4.31 2.43
C ILE A 86 11.69 -2.91 1.97
N SER A 87 10.47 -2.53 2.32
CA SER A 87 9.92 -1.20 2.11
C SER A 87 9.77 -0.48 3.46
N GLU A 88 10.72 0.40 3.75
CA GLU A 88 10.77 1.18 5.00
C GLU A 88 10.01 2.51 4.87
N ASN A 89 9.95 3.24 5.99
CA ASN A 89 9.26 4.54 6.13
C ASN A 89 7.76 4.49 5.89
N GLN A 90 7.16 3.32 6.09
CA GLN A 90 5.72 3.18 6.00
C GLN A 90 5.07 3.68 7.29
N THR A 91 4.04 4.51 7.13
CA THR A 91 3.27 5.10 8.24
C THR A 91 1.80 5.15 7.86
N GLY A 92 0.94 5.27 8.86
CA GLY A 92 -0.50 5.37 8.65
C GLY A 92 -1.26 4.09 9.00
N LYS A 93 -2.52 4.03 8.64
CA LYS A 93 -3.37 2.86 8.87
C LYS A 93 -3.06 1.73 7.89
N ILE A 94 -3.21 0.51 8.35
CA ILE A 94 -3.04 -0.70 7.53
C ILE A 94 -3.99 -0.66 6.32
N ALA A 95 -5.23 -0.23 6.51
CA ALA A 95 -6.21 -0.09 5.43
C ALA A 95 -5.75 0.83 4.30
N ASP A 96 -5.12 1.96 4.64
CA ASP A 96 -4.65 2.95 3.66
C ASP A 96 -3.50 2.36 2.82
N ILE A 97 -2.56 1.68 3.46
CA ILE A 97 -1.44 1.01 2.79
C ILE A 97 -1.94 -0.09 1.85
N LEU A 98 -2.86 -0.92 2.32
CA LEU A 98 -3.45 -1.99 1.50
C LEU A 98 -4.24 -1.43 0.31
N SER A 99 -4.87 -0.28 0.46
CA SER A 99 -5.55 0.40 -0.65
C SER A 99 -4.57 0.78 -1.76
N THR A 100 -3.37 1.20 -1.41
CA THR A 100 -2.29 1.51 -2.36
C THR A 100 -1.83 0.25 -3.10
N PHE A 101 -1.75 -0.90 -2.41
CA PHE A 101 -1.40 -2.19 -3.04
C PHE A 101 -2.47 -2.75 -3.98
N LYS A 102 -3.74 -2.46 -3.71
CA LYS A 102 -4.85 -2.87 -4.59
C LYS A 102 -4.86 -2.13 -5.93
N VAL A 103 -4.08 -1.07 -6.06
CA VAL A 103 -4.05 -0.17 -7.23
C VAL A 103 -2.78 -0.32 -8.07
N THR A 104 -1.79 -1.12 -7.69
CA THR A 104 -0.52 -1.16 -8.43
C THR A 104 -0.44 -2.33 -9.41
N PRO A 105 -0.51 -2.09 -10.71
CA PRO A 105 0.16 -2.93 -11.68
C PRO A 105 1.63 -2.50 -11.79
N GLU A 106 2.53 -3.42 -11.47
CA GLU A 106 3.97 -3.49 -11.76
C GLU A 106 4.96 -2.44 -11.22
N PRO A 107 6.14 -2.91 -10.79
CA PRO A 107 7.21 -2.05 -10.31
C PRO A 107 8.00 -1.48 -11.48
N LYS A 108 7.79 -0.24 -11.81
CA LYS A 108 8.79 0.51 -12.61
C LYS A 108 9.86 1.05 -11.68
N LYS A 109 11.05 0.46 -11.79
CA LYS A 109 12.31 1.06 -11.36
C LYS A 109 12.39 2.48 -11.93
N THR A 110 12.50 3.47 -11.07
CA THR A 110 12.94 4.79 -11.51
C THR A 110 13.99 5.31 -10.53
N PRO A 111 15.16 5.72 -11.02
CA PRO A 111 16.23 6.21 -10.18
C PRO A 111 15.93 7.62 -9.65
N ILE A 112 16.30 7.79 -8.41
CA ILE A 112 16.31 9.07 -7.69
C ILE A 112 17.16 10.07 -8.45
N LYS A 113 16.57 11.21 -8.78
CA LYS A 113 17.31 12.47 -8.91
C LYS A 113 16.60 13.50 -8.04
N GLN A 114 17.30 13.87 -6.99
CA GLN A 114 17.09 15.12 -6.27
C GLN A 114 17.33 16.26 -7.24
N ASP A 115 16.41 17.22 -7.28
CA ASP A 115 16.80 18.61 -7.39
C ASP A 115 15.70 19.49 -6.81
N THR A 116 16.17 20.32 -5.91
CA THR A 116 15.57 21.46 -5.24
C THR A 116 15.02 22.48 -6.22
N ALA A 117 13.87 23.04 -5.93
CA ALA A 117 13.62 24.47 -5.81
C ALA A 117 12.15 24.84 -6.01
N SER A 118 11.59 25.42 -4.97
CA SER A 118 10.80 26.64 -4.91
C SER A 118 10.27 27.21 -6.23
N ALA A 119 8.97 27.39 -6.31
CA ALA A 119 8.28 28.65 -6.57
C ALA A 119 6.85 28.43 -7.08
N ASN A 120 5.90 28.97 -6.31
CA ASN A 120 4.74 29.69 -6.79
C ASN A 120 4.65 29.85 -8.30
N GLU A 121 3.56 29.38 -8.89
CA GLU A 121 2.74 30.20 -9.79
C GLU A 121 1.50 29.41 -10.24
N SER A 122 0.36 29.95 -9.90
CA SER A 122 -0.87 29.69 -10.63
C SER A 122 -0.77 30.30 -12.02
N PRO A 123 -1.31 29.68 -13.04
CA PRO A 123 -2.06 30.44 -14.02
C PRO A 123 -3.49 29.93 -14.15
N GLN A 124 -4.34 30.92 -14.12
CA GLN A 124 -5.75 30.86 -14.47
C GLN A 124 -5.95 30.59 -15.95
N SER A 125 -7.15 30.03 -16.18
CA SER A 125 -7.96 30.11 -17.41
C SER A 125 -7.50 29.29 -18.61
N ASP A 126 -8.27 28.19 -18.89
CA ASP A 126 -9.26 28.34 -19.95
C ASP A 126 -10.32 27.21 -19.90
N LYS A 127 -11.52 27.67 -19.95
CA LYS A 127 -12.83 27.07 -20.09
C LYS A 127 -12.86 25.74 -20.87
N ASN A 128 -13.00 24.64 -20.16
CA ASN A 128 -13.90 23.58 -20.58
C ASN A 128 -14.29 22.76 -19.34
N PRO A 129 -15.57 22.58 -18.99
CA PRO A 129 -15.93 21.76 -17.85
C PRO A 129 -15.61 20.30 -18.16
N VAL A 130 -14.44 19.87 -17.75
CA VAL A 130 -14.04 18.48 -17.86
C VAL A 130 -14.88 17.71 -16.83
N GLY A 131 -16.03 17.22 -17.27
CA GLY A 131 -16.86 16.35 -16.48
C GLY A 131 -16.10 15.04 -16.19
N TYR A 132 -16.17 14.57 -14.98
CA TYR A 132 -15.63 13.26 -14.62
C TYR A 132 -16.74 12.19 -14.60
N CYS A 133 -16.37 10.97 -14.91
CA CYS A 133 -17.26 9.81 -14.85
C CYS A 133 -17.21 9.21 -13.44
N PHE A 134 -18.37 8.99 -12.84
CA PHE A 134 -18.51 8.49 -11.47
C PHE A 134 -19.39 7.24 -11.45
N CYS A 135 -19.01 6.25 -10.67
CA CYS A 135 -19.79 5.04 -10.42
C CYS A 135 -20.54 5.15 -9.09
N GLN A 136 -21.87 5.15 -9.14
CA GLN A 136 -22.70 5.23 -7.93
C GLN A 136 -22.60 3.98 -7.04
N ALA A 137 -22.28 2.82 -7.64
CA ALA A 137 -22.27 1.56 -6.90
C ALA A 137 -21.00 1.35 -6.04
N CYS A 138 -19.83 1.82 -6.51
CA CYS A 138 -18.57 1.59 -5.81
C CYS A 138 -17.74 2.88 -5.56
N GLY A 139 -18.23 4.05 -5.97
CA GLY A 139 -17.54 5.32 -5.78
C GLY A 139 -16.37 5.56 -6.73
N TYR A 140 -16.12 4.68 -7.70
CA TYR A 140 -15.03 4.84 -8.66
C TYR A 140 -15.19 6.11 -9.50
N GLN A 141 -14.10 6.84 -9.70
CA GLN A 141 -14.06 8.06 -10.50
C GLN A 141 -12.94 7.98 -11.55
N CYS A 142 -13.22 8.42 -12.76
CA CYS A 142 -12.23 8.56 -13.81
C CYS A 142 -12.45 9.83 -14.62
N ALA A 143 -11.39 10.35 -15.25
CA ALA A 143 -11.50 11.46 -16.18
C ALA A 143 -12.40 11.02 -17.36
N GLY A 144 -13.38 11.83 -17.71
CA GLY A 144 -14.20 11.58 -18.88
C GLY A 144 -13.43 11.89 -20.16
N ASP A 145 -13.32 10.91 -21.05
CA ASP A 145 -12.72 11.15 -22.37
C ASP A 145 -13.56 12.16 -23.17
N PRO A 146 -12.92 13.15 -23.78
CA PRO A 146 -13.64 14.08 -24.65
C PRO A 146 -14.18 13.33 -25.87
N GLY A 147 -15.53 13.26 -25.95
CA GLY A 147 -16.22 12.59 -27.05
C GLY A 147 -16.86 11.24 -26.74
N VAL A 148 -16.56 10.63 -25.59
CA VAL A 148 -17.20 9.39 -25.15
C VAL A 148 -18.12 9.67 -23.95
N PRO A 149 -19.42 9.43 -24.05
CA PRO A 149 -20.32 9.63 -22.91
C PRO A 149 -20.09 8.58 -21.83
N CYS A 150 -20.07 9.00 -20.56
CA CYS A 150 -19.80 8.13 -19.40
C CYS A 150 -20.72 6.91 -19.31
N PHE A 151 -21.99 7.05 -19.74
CA PHE A 151 -22.97 5.95 -19.68
C PHE A 151 -22.64 4.79 -20.66
N LYS A 152 -21.76 5.00 -21.64
CA LYS A 152 -21.24 3.94 -22.53
C LYS A 152 -20.02 3.24 -21.96
N GLN A 153 -19.45 3.77 -20.89
CA GLN A 153 -18.30 3.17 -20.20
C GLN A 153 -18.78 2.38 -18.99
N ARG A 154 -18.18 1.23 -18.78
CA ARG A 154 -18.48 0.41 -17.61
C ARG A 154 -17.37 0.60 -16.55
N CYS A 155 -17.80 0.64 -15.32
CA CYS A 155 -16.87 0.71 -14.19
C CYS A 155 -15.95 -0.52 -14.16
N PRO A 156 -14.63 -0.36 -14.14
CA PRO A 156 -13.70 -1.49 -14.13
C PRO A 156 -13.74 -2.29 -12.82
N GLN A 157 -14.31 -1.73 -11.75
CA GLN A 157 -14.37 -2.39 -10.45
C GLN A 157 -15.63 -3.22 -10.22
N CYS A 158 -16.78 -2.74 -10.69
CA CYS A 158 -18.06 -3.40 -10.42
C CYS A 158 -18.91 -3.64 -11.68
N ASN A 159 -18.40 -3.30 -12.85
CA ASN A 159 -19.07 -3.44 -14.16
C ASN A 159 -20.41 -2.70 -14.30
N CYS A 160 -20.75 -1.81 -13.38
CA CYS A 160 -21.91 -0.92 -13.46
C CYS A 160 -21.67 0.24 -14.44
N GLY A 161 -22.75 0.85 -14.93
CA GLY A 161 -22.64 2.05 -15.77
C GLY A 161 -22.07 3.24 -15.01
N LEU A 162 -21.30 4.06 -15.71
CA LEU A 162 -20.74 5.31 -15.17
C LEU A 162 -21.66 6.49 -15.49
N GLU A 163 -21.80 7.42 -14.56
CA GLU A 163 -22.53 8.68 -14.74
C GLU A 163 -21.59 9.87 -14.81
N ARG A 164 -21.95 10.91 -15.56
CA ARG A 164 -21.16 12.15 -15.64
C ARG A 164 -21.59 13.11 -14.54
N LYS A 165 -20.64 13.57 -13.74
CA LYS A 165 -20.82 14.69 -12.83
C LYS A 165 -20.01 15.90 -13.30
N TYR A 166 -20.63 17.06 -13.19
CA TYR A 166 -20.01 18.35 -13.41
C TYR A 166 -19.73 18.97 -12.02
N GLN A 167 -18.61 19.58 -11.87
CA GLN A 167 -18.26 20.39 -10.69
C GLN A 167 -18.76 21.81 -10.88
#